data_280e0e21affe1632815ae8b1611281a5
#
_entry.id   280e0e21affe1632815ae8b1611281a5
#
_cell.length_a   1.000
_cell.length_b   1.000
_cell.length_c   1.000
_cell.angle_alpha   90.00
_cell.angle_beta   90.00
_cell.angle_gamma   90.00
#
_symmetry.space_group_name_H-M   'P 1'
#
loop_
_entity.id
_entity.type
_entity.pdbx_description
1 polymer ?
#
loop_
_entity_poly.entity_id
_entity_poly.type
_entity_poly.pdbx_seq_one_letter_code
_entity_poly.pdbx_strand_id
1 'polypeptide(L)'
;MEGPQFSTLAESNLYRSWKADVIGMTNMPEAKLAREAEIRYSSISMVTDFDCWHPDHENVDVNQIVKTLSQNSQNAKEVIKSLILCFENYVEENDPALNCLDNAIITAPEKRKDETLIKLKNIAGRVLNN
;
A
#
# COMPACT_ATOMS: atom_id res chain seq x y z
N MET A 1 -7.60 -3.51 -7.08
CA MET A 1 -8.97 -4.05 -7.18
C MET A 1 -9.46 -4.45 -5.81
N GLU A 2 -10.75 -4.61 -5.66
CA GLU A 2 -11.38 -5.11 -4.45
C GLU A 2 -11.84 -6.56 -4.70
N GLY A 3 -11.29 -7.53 -3.96
CA GLY A 3 -11.70 -8.93 -4.09
C GLY A 3 -13.18 -9.17 -3.69
N PRO A 4 -13.61 -10.42 -3.54
CA PRO A 4 -12.76 -11.63 -3.49
C PRO A 4 -12.41 -12.28 -4.85
N GLN A 5 -13.08 -11.89 -5.94
CA GLN A 5 -12.81 -12.45 -7.26
C GLN A 5 -11.55 -11.87 -7.91
N PHE A 6 -10.96 -12.62 -8.83
CA PHE A 6 -9.93 -12.11 -9.74
C PHE A 6 -10.54 -11.22 -10.82
N SER A 7 -9.68 -10.45 -11.51
CA SER A 7 -10.11 -9.58 -12.60
C SER A 7 -10.70 -10.39 -13.76
N THR A 8 -11.75 -9.88 -14.35
CA THR A 8 -12.19 -10.30 -15.67
C THR A 8 -11.21 -9.79 -16.74
N LEU A 9 -11.22 -10.39 -17.93
CA LEU A 9 -10.40 -9.93 -19.05
C LEU A 9 -10.69 -8.46 -19.42
N ALA A 10 -11.94 -8.04 -19.30
CA ALA A 10 -12.33 -6.65 -19.57
C ALA A 10 -11.72 -5.67 -18.54
N GLU A 11 -11.74 -6.03 -17.26
CA GLU A 11 -11.09 -5.25 -16.18
C GLU A 11 -9.58 -5.21 -16.37
N SER A 12 -8.94 -6.33 -16.65
CA SER A 12 -7.52 -6.42 -16.91
C SER A 12 -7.10 -5.52 -18.08
N ASN A 13 -7.85 -5.53 -19.18
CA ASN A 13 -7.60 -4.64 -20.32
C ASN A 13 -7.79 -3.16 -19.96
N LEU A 14 -8.76 -2.83 -19.12
CA LEU A 14 -8.98 -1.47 -18.63
C LEU A 14 -7.79 -0.99 -17.80
N TYR A 15 -7.31 -1.79 -16.82
CA TYR A 15 -6.16 -1.43 -15.98
C TYR A 15 -4.88 -1.25 -16.81
N ARG A 16 -4.67 -2.10 -17.82
CA ARG A 16 -3.56 -1.95 -18.76
C ARG A 16 -3.66 -0.68 -19.59
N SER A 17 -4.88 -0.27 -20.00
CA SER A 17 -5.08 1.00 -20.70
C SER A 17 -4.71 2.22 -19.85
N TRP A 18 -4.79 2.10 -18.52
CA TRP A 18 -4.32 3.09 -17.55
C TRP A 18 -2.80 3.03 -17.32
N LYS A 19 -2.09 2.13 -17.99
CA LYS A 19 -0.65 1.87 -17.81
C LYS A 19 -0.31 1.43 -16.38
N ALA A 20 -1.20 0.69 -15.75
CA ALA A 20 -0.91 0.06 -14.47
C ALA A 20 0.10 -1.08 -14.67
N ASP A 21 1.17 -1.08 -13.89
CA ASP A 21 2.25 -2.09 -13.98
C ASP A 21 1.92 -3.37 -13.21
N VAL A 22 1.19 -3.24 -12.10
CA VAL A 22 0.78 -4.35 -11.24
C VAL A 22 -0.67 -4.17 -10.78
N ILE A 23 -1.31 -5.27 -10.41
CA ILE A 23 -2.62 -5.29 -9.77
C ILE A 23 -2.57 -6.10 -8.49
N GLY A 24 -3.28 -5.65 -7.47
CA GLY A 24 -3.41 -6.33 -6.19
C GLY A 24 -4.72 -5.94 -5.50
N MET A 25 -5.02 -6.59 -4.36
CA MET A 25 -6.28 -6.40 -3.63
C MET A 25 -6.16 -5.61 -2.33
N THR A 26 -4.95 -5.30 -1.84
CA THR A 26 -4.75 -4.86 -0.45
C THR A 26 -4.11 -3.49 -0.28
N ASN A 27 -3.35 -3.01 -1.27
CA ASN A 27 -2.52 -1.81 -1.11
C ASN A 27 -3.30 -0.52 -0.86
N MET A 28 -4.48 -0.36 -1.43
CA MET A 28 -5.15 0.94 -1.45
C MET A 28 -5.71 1.37 -0.09
N PRO A 29 -6.34 0.52 0.73
CA PRO A 29 -6.69 0.88 2.10
C PRO A 29 -5.46 1.21 2.93
N GLU A 30 -4.41 0.40 2.88
CA GLU A 30 -3.19 0.57 3.66
C GLU A 30 -2.44 1.85 3.28
N ALA A 31 -2.27 2.14 1.99
CA ALA A 31 -1.61 3.34 1.51
C ALA A 31 -2.32 4.62 1.95
N LYS A 32 -3.66 4.63 1.94
CA LYS A 32 -4.46 5.75 2.43
C LYS A 32 -4.31 5.96 3.94
N LEU A 33 -4.41 4.87 4.70
CA LEU A 33 -4.27 4.92 6.16
C LEU A 33 -2.86 5.34 6.59
N ALA A 34 -1.83 4.85 5.90
CA ALA A 34 -0.46 5.29 6.11
C ALA A 34 -0.30 6.79 5.86
N ARG A 35 -0.92 7.30 4.79
CA ARG A 35 -0.92 8.74 4.47
C ARG A 35 -1.61 9.57 5.55
N GLU A 36 -2.77 9.12 6.06
CA GLU A 36 -3.48 9.77 7.16
C GLU A 36 -2.68 9.78 8.47
N ALA A 37 -1.80 8.82 8.67
CA ALA A 37 -0.94 8.71 9.85
C ALA A 37 0.45 9.31 9.64
N GLU A 38 0.72 9.97 8.51
CA GLU A 38 2.04 10.51 8.13
C GLU A 38 3.15 9.44 8.16
N ILE A 39 2.79 8.21 7.81
CA ILE A 39 3.71 7.08 7.73
C ILE A 39 4.21 6.94 6.29
N ARG A 40 5.52 6.81 6.13
CA ARG A 40 6.13 6.42 4.86
C ARG A 40 5.65 5.03 4.46
N TYR A 41 5.16 4.90 3.25
CA TYR A 41 4.61 3.66 2.75
C TYR A 41 5.24 3.28 1.41
N SER A 42 5.71 2.07 1.34
CA SER A 42 6.15 1.45 0.09
C SER A 42 5.74 -0.01 0.07
N SER A 43 5.42 -0.55 -1.09
CA SER A 43 5.00 -1.94 -1.22
C SER A 43 6.02 -2.76 -1.98
N ILE A 44 6.24 -3.98 -1.51
CA ILE A 44 7.00 -5.01 -2.23
C ILE A 44 5.98 -6.00 -2.78
N SER A 45 5.78 -5.96 -4.09
CA SER A 45 4.81 -6.82 -4.77
C SER A 45 5.40 -8.21 -5.04
N MET A 46 4.83 -9.22 -4.41
CA MET A 46 5.15 -10.63 -4.65
C MET A 46 4.27 -11.15 -5.80
N VAL A 47 4.71 -10.90 -7.02
CA VAL A 47 3.96 -11.25 -8.24
C VAL A 47 3.80 -12.77 -8.36
N THR A 48 2.60 -13.24 -8.60
CA THR A 48 2.25 -14.67 -8.70
C THR A 48 1.95 -15.13 -10.11
N ASP A 49 1.44 -14.23 -10.94
CA ASP A 49 0.93 -14.53 -12.27
C ASP A 49 0.88 -13.28 -13.17
N PHE A 50 0.48 -13.46 -14.41
CA PHE A 50 0.30 -12.40 -15.42
C PHE A 50 -1.16 -11.92 -15.53
N ASP A 51 -2.00 -12.21 -14.53
CA ASP A 51 -3.43 -11.97 -14.65
C ASP A 51 -4.04 -12.76 -15.86
N CYS A 52 -5.23 -12.44 -16.30
CA CYS A 52 -5.91 -13.14 -17.39
C CYS A 52 -5.64 -12.60 -18.80
N TRP A 53 -4.67 -11.68 -18.95
CA TRP A 53 -4.45 -11.00 -20.24
C TRP A 53 -3.34 -11.63 -21.10
N HIS A 54 -2.46 -12.44 -20.54
CA HIS A 54 -1.29 -12.93 -21.26
C HIS A 54 -1.69 -14.05 -22.24
N PRO A 55 -1.40 -13.92 -23.54
CA PRO A 55 -1.89 -14.85 -24.57
C PRO A 55 -1.29 -16.25 -24.48
N ASP A 56 -0.07 -16.38 -23.93
CA ASP A 56 0.68 -17.64 -23.87
C ASP A 56 0.54 -18.34 -22.51
N HIS A 57 -0.23 -17.78 -21.58
CA HIS A 57 -0.51 -18.39 -20.29
C HIS A 57 -2.00 -18.76 -20.23
N GLU A 58 -2.25 -20.02 -19.93
CA GLU A 58 -3.60 -20.50 -19.61
C GLU A 58 -4.17 -19.78 -18.39
N ASN A 59 -5.49 -19.89 -18.20
CA ASN A 59 -6.17 -19.31 -17.04
C ASN A 59 -5.41 -19.61 -15.73
N VAL A 60 -5.35 -18.62 -14.88
CA VAL A 60 -4.62 -18.66 -13.61
C VAL A 60 -4.97 -19.93 -12.80
N ASP A 61 -4.02 -20.86 -12.69
CA ASP A 61 -4.16 -22.08 -11.87
C ASP A 61 -3.81 -21.76 -10.41
N VAL A 62 -4.73 -22.05 -9.50
CA VAL A 62 -4.58 -21.85 -8.06
C VAL A 62 -3.35 -22.60 -7.51
N ASN A 63 -3.07 -23.81 -7.99
CA ASN A 63 -1.89 -24.57 -7.53
C ASN A 63 -0.58 -23.88 -7.92
N GLN A 64 -0.52 -23.33 -9.12
CA GLN A 64 0.64 -22.57 -9.58
C GLN A 64 0.83 -21.29 -8.74
N ILE A 65 -0.26 -20.58 -8.44
CA ILE A 65 -0.23 -19.40 -7.55
C ILE A 65 0.34 -19.78 -6.20
N VAL A 66 -0.17 -20.85 -5.56
CA VAL A 66 0.28 -21.29 -4.23
C VAL A 66 1.77 -21.64 -4.22
N LYS A 67 2.24 -22.33 -5.28
CA LYS A 67 3.66 -22.67 -5.42
C LYS A 67 4.53 -21.43 -5.56
N THR A 68 4.15 -20.50 -6.42
CA THR A 68 4.86 -19.22 -6.64
C THR A 68 4.84 -18.38 -5.37
N LEU A 69 3.71 -18.31 -4.66
CA LEU A 69 3.58 -17.58 -3.40
C LEU A 69 4.50 -18.15 -2.31
N SER A 70 4.63 -19.49 -2.24
CA SER A 70 5.57 -20.12 -1.30
C SER A 70 7.02 -19.75 -1.59
N GLN A 71 7.44 -19.74 -2.85
CA GLN A 71 8.78 -19.28 -3.26
C GLN A 71 8.97 -17.78 -2.96
N ASN A 72 8.00 -16.97 -3.29
CA ASN A 72 8.01 -15.53 -3.04
C ASN A 72 8.13 -15.22 -1.53
N SER A 73 7.49 -16.02 -0.68
CA SER A 73 7.60 -15.88 0.78
C SER A 73 9.03 -16.08 1.28
N GLN A 74 9.79 -17.01 0.69
CA GLN A 74 11.20 -17.19 1.02
C GLN A 74 12.04 -16.00 0.52
N ASN A 75 11.82 -15.57 -0.72
CA ASN A 75 12.51 -14.42 -1.27
C ASN A 75 12.23 -13.14 -0.46
N ALA A 76 10.99 -12.94 -0.02
CA ALA A 76 10.60 -11.78 0.80
C ALA A 76 11.37 -11.74 2.14
N LYS A 77 11.60 -12.88 2.78
CA LYS A 77 12.40 -12.94 4.01
C LYS A 77 13.83 -12.47 3.80
N GLU A 78 14.46 -12.84 2.69
CA GLU A 78 15.82 -12.39 2.37
C GLU A 78 15.85 -10.91 2.00
N VAL A 79 14.85 -10.42 1.27
CA VAL A 79 14.71 -8.99 0.98
C VAL A 79 14.57 -8.18 2.25
N ILE A 80 13.71 -8.61 3.20
CA ILE A 80 13.51 -7.92 4.48
C ILE A 80 14.81 -7.87 5.29
N LYS A 81 15.54 -8.99 5.37
CA LYS A 81 16.84 -9.02 6.07
C LYS A 81 17.83 -8.00 5.47
N SER A 82 17.93 -7.99 4.15
CA SER A 82 18.82 -7.06 3.44
C SER A 82 18.38 -5.61 3.64
N LEU A 83 17.07 -5.36 3.62
CA LEU A 83 16.49 -4.04 3.80
C LEU A 83 16.81 -3.47 5.18
N ILE A 84 16.68 -4.27 6.25
CA ILE A 84 17.00 -3.84 7.62
C ILE A 84 18.45 -3.33 7.69
N LEU A 85 19.40 -4.05 7.09
CA LEU A 85 20.81 -3.64 7.07
C LEU A 85 21.05 -2.35 6.29
N CYS A 86 20.25 -2.08 5.24
CA CYS A 86 20.33 -0.85 4.46
C CYS A 86 19.74 0.37 5.21
N PHE A 87 18.74 0.15 6.07
CA PHE A 87 18.05 1.25 6.76
C PHE A 87 18.87 1.89 7.88
N GLU A 88 19.89 1.24 8.43
CA GLU A 88 20.72 1.81 9.51
C GLU A 88 21.38 3.15 9.13
N ASN A 89 21.58 3.41 7.83
CA ASN A 89 22.24 4.61 7.32
C ASN A 89 21.30 5.49 6.45
N TYR A 90 20.00 5.16 6.39
CA TYR A 90 19.07 5.90 5.55
C TYR A 90 18.39 7.01 6.35
N VAL A 91 18.74 8.25 6.03
CA VAL A 91 18.08 9.44 6.58
C VAL A 91 17.61 10.29 5.40
N GLU A 92 16.31 10.39 5.22
CA GLU A 92 15.70 11.34 4.29
C GLU A 92 15.01 12.45 5.09
N GLU A 93 15.57 13.66 5.03
CA GLU A 93 15.08 14.79 5.83
C GLU A 93 13.83 15.46 5.26
N ASN A 94 13.56 15.31 3.95
CA ASN A 94 12.51 16.03 3.23
C ASN A 94 11.47 15.10 2.58
N ASP A 95 10.93 14.15 3.34
CA ASP A 95 9.86 13.30 2.83
C ASP A 95 8.49 14.00 2.97
N PRO A 96 7.79 14.26 1.85
CA PRO A 96 6.48 14.92 1.89
C PRO A 96 5.40 14.10 2.60
N ALA A 97 5.62 12.80 2.87
CA ALA A 97 4.70 11.99 3.65
C ALA A 97 4.62 12.43 5.11
N LEU A 98 5.74 12.92 5.67
CA LEU A 98 5.84 13.28 7.10
C LEU A 98 5.07 14.55 7.48
N ASN A 99 4.73 15.39 6.50
CA ASN A 99 4.07 16.67 6.71
C ASN A 99 2.81 16.81 5.84
N CYS A 100 2.24 15.70 5.37
CA CYS A 100 1.13 15.74 4.44
C CYS A 100 -0.19 16.24 5.06
N LEU A 101 -0.28 16.29 6.39
CA LEU A 101 -1.44 16.80 7.12
C LEU A 101 -1.36 18.28 7.49
N ASP A 102 -0.25 18.98 7.24
CA ASP A 102 -0.06 20.37 7.69
C ASP A 102 -1.21 21.31 7.29
N ASN A 103 -1.77 21.10 6.10
CA ASN A 103 -2.89 21.89 5.58
C ASN A 103 -4.16 21.07 5.33
N ALA A 104 -4.25 19.86 5.88
CA ALA A 104 -5.36 18.94 5.59
C ALA A 104 -6.55 19.14 6.53
N ILE A 105 -6.34 19.71 7.72
CA ILE A 105 -7.37 19.86 8.74
C ILE A 105 -7.95 21.27 8.70
N ILE A 106 -9.09 21.43 8.02
CA ILE A 106 -9.78 22.73 7.86
C ILE A 106 -10.76 23.04 9.00
N THR A 107 -11.05 22.07 9.88
CA THR A 107 -11.93 22.28 11.03
C THR A 107 -11.24 23.18 12.05
N ALA A 108 -11.86 24.30 12.35
CA ALA A 108 -11.34 25.26 13.33
C ALA A 108 -11.13 24.60 14.71
N PRO A 109 -10.06 24.91 15.44
CA PRO A 109 -9.72 24.24 16.71
C PRO A 109 -10.86 24.19 17.73
N GLU A 110 -11.59 25.28 17.90
CA GLU A 110 -12.71 25.40 18.84
C GLU A 110 -13.95 24.58 18.45
N LYS A 111 -13.97 24.00 17.25
CA LYS A 111 -15.02 23.12 16.75
C LYS A 111 -14.64 21.64 16.84
N ARG A 112 -13.40 21.35 17.23
CA ARG A 112 -12.90 19.98 17.37
C ARG A 112 -13.39 19.40 18.69
N LYS A 113 -14.10 18.26 18.63
CA LYS A 113 -14.64 17.61 19.83
C LYS A 113 -13.52 16.85 20.57
N ASP A 114 -13.47 17.00 21.89
CA ASP A 114 -12.47 16.33 22.75
C ASP A 114 -12.42 14.82 22.54
N GLU A 115 -13.58 14.19 22.40
CA GLU A 115 -13.68 12.74 22.11
C GLU A 115 -12.93 12.36 20.82
N THR A 116 -13.03 13.18 19.78
CA THR A 116 -12.35 12.95 18.49
C THR A 116 -10.85 13.19 18.63
N LEU A 117 -10.43 14.24 19.34
CA LEU A 117 -9.03 14.53 19.61
C LEU A 117 -8.35 13.37 20.37
N ILE A 118 -9.03 12.84 21.38
CA ILE A 118 -8.52 11.67 22.13
C ILE A 118 -8.35 10.46 21.23
N LYS A 119 -9.35 10.14 20.39
CA LYS A 119 -9.30 9.00 19.45
C LYS A 119 -8.17 9.12 18.43
N LEU A 120 -7.94 10.31 17.92
CA LEU A 120 -6.97 10.56 16.85
C LEU A 120 -5.58 10.96 17.35
N LYS A 121 -5.38 11.07 18.64
CA LYS A 121 -4.13 11.56 19.26
C LYS A 121 -2.87 10.86 18.72
N ASN A 122 -2.91 9.54 18.58
CA ASN A 122 -1.76 8.76 18.14
C ASN A 122 -1.56 8.76 16.62
N ILE A 123 -2.54 9.20 15.85
CA ILE A 123 -2.52 9.20 14.38
C ILE A 123 -2.19 10.61 13.85
N ALA A 124 -2.95 11.60 14.29
CA ALA A 124 -2.89 12.97 13.77
C ALA A 124 -2.64 14.02 14.86
N GLY A 125 -2.18 13.61 16.05
CA GLY A 125 -1.97 14.51 17.20
C GLY A 125 -1.01 15.64 16.91
N ARG A 126 -0.06 15.46 16.01
CA ARG A 126 0.88 16.51 15.58
C ARG A 126 0.16 17.74 15.05
N VAL A 127 -0.89 17.55 14.25
CA VAL A 127 -1.63 18.66 13.58
C VAL A 127 -2.93 19.03 14.29
N LEU A 128 -3.47 18.16 15.13
CA LEU A 128 -4.74 18.40 15.82
C LEU A 128 -4.58 19.17 17.14
N ASN A 129 -3.39 19.14 17.75
CA ASN A 129 -3.10 19.81 19.02
C ASN A 129 -2.56 21.24 18.84
N ASN A 130 -2.47 21.72 17.60
CA ASN A 130 -2.04 23.08 17.25
C ASN A 130 -3.24 24.00 17.02
#